data_746ace92e1a2e5a6f944b9a65c6bab3d
#
_entry.id   746ace92e1a2e5a6f944b9a65c6bab3d
#
_cell.length_a   1.000
_cell.length_b   1.000
_cell.length_c   1.000
_cell.angle_alpha   90.00
_cell.angle_beta   90.00
_cell.angle_gamma   90.00
#
_symmetry.space_group_name_H-M   'P 1'
#
loop_
_entity.id
_entity.type
_entity.pdbx_description
1 polymer ?
#
loop_
_entity_poly.entity_id
_entity_poly.type
_entity_poly.pdbx_seq_one_letter_code
_entity_poly.pdbx_strand_id
1 'polypeptide(L)'
;MRDRRTMLILFGMPVVMMLVFGFAITTDIKDVKVAIVTSSMDSRTQQVVNSLDASGNFIVTHTVGTTKEAKQLLSDNKVNMAIAFSPDFGNNRYSGQAGVQFIADYTDPNIAEQQVSYAQQIVMDELTREMHGESRPAVNTQLLYNPQMKSAYNFVPGTMGMLMMLICAMMTSVSIVREKERGTMEVLLVSPVKPLYIMIAKAVPYFVLSIMILISILLISKFVLAVPIAGNVALIFGVSLLYILLSLALGLLISVVANTQVVALLMSGMLLMMPSTMLSGMIYPIESMPAILRYLSAIIPARWYVSAMKKLMIMGVDVQMVYKELAVLTAMAVVLLAVALKKFKIRLS
;
A
#
# COMPACT_ATOMS: atom_id res chain seq x y z
N MET A 1 11.31 -15.29 -26.63
CA MET A 1 9.84 -15.29 -26.65
C MET A 1 9.22 -16.61 -27.17
N ARG A 2 9.92 -17.73 -27.09
CA ARG A 2 9.48 -19.02 -27.68
C ARG A 2 8.72 -19.92 -26.68
N ASP A 3 8.65 -19.54 -25.41
CA ASP A 3 7.96 -20.30 -24.36
C ASP A 3 6.70 -19.57 -23.88
N ARG A 4 5.54 -19.98 -24.43
CA ARG A 4 4.21 -19.43 -24.11
C ARG A 4 3.87 -19.63 -22.63
N ARG A 5 4.35 -20.70 -21.99
CA ARG A 5 4.09 -20.99 -20.57
C ARG A 5 4.79 -19.99 -19.67
N THR A 6 6.07 -19.70 -19.92
CA THR A 6 6.83 -18.70 -19.17
C THR A 6 6.23 -17.30 -19.33
N MET A 7 5.78 -16.95 -20.55
CA MET A 7 5.08 -15.66 -20.79
C MET A 7 3.77 -15.57 -20.02
N LEU A 8 2.97 -16.64 -20.01
CA LEU A 8 1.70 -16.65 -19.30
C LEU A 8 1.89 -16.51 -17.79
N ILE A 9 2.88 -17.16 -17.20
CA ILE A 9 3.22 -17.01 -15.78
C ILE A 9 3.72 -15.60 -15.48
N LEU A 10 4.58 -15.05 -16.33
CA LEU A 10 5.18 -13.72 -16.18
C LEU A 10 4.15 -12.58 -16.17
N PHE A 11 3.14 -12.68 -17.04
CA PHE A 11 2.05 -11.70 -17.08
C PHE A 11 0.90 -12.05 -16.16
N GLY A 12 0.58 -13.34 -16.04
CA GLY A 12 -0.55 -13.81 -15.24
C GLY A 12 -0.31 -13.63 -13.74
N MET A 13 0.90 -13.90 -13.26
CA MET A 13 1.21 -13.78 -11.83
C MET A 13 1.04 -12.36 -11.28
N PRO A 14 1.58 -11.29 -11.93
CA PRO A 14 1.33 -9.91 -11.50
C PRO A 14 -0.14 -9.54 -11.50
N VAL A 15 -0.88 -9.94 -12.52
CA VAL A 15 -2.33 -9.68 -12.65
C VAL A 15 -3.08 -10.36 -11.51
N VAL A 16 -2.84 -11.65 -11.28
CA VAL A 16 -3.48 -12.40 -10.20
C VAL A 16 -3.11 -11.81 -8.83
N MET A 17 -1.84 -11.52 -8.60
CA MET A 17 -1.39 -10.91 -7.35
C MET A 17 -2.02 -9.53 -7.14
N MET A 18 -2.11 -8.71 -8.19
CA MET A 18 -2.75 -7.40 -8.11
C MET A 18 -4.24 -7.51 -7.76
N LEU A 19 -4.94 -8.48 -8.35
CA LEU A 19 -6.35 -8.76 -8.04
C LEU A 19 -6.50 -9.30 -6.61
N VAL A 20 -5.66 -10.25 -6.21
CA VAL A 20 -5.68 -10.81 -4.85
C VAL A 20 -5.42 -9.71 -3.82
N PHE A 21 -4.35 -8.93 -3.95
CA PHE A 21 -4.04 -7.86 -3.01
C PHE A 21 -5.04 -6.70 -3.08
N GLY A 22 -5.64 -6.44 -4.25
CA GLY A 22 -6.63 -5.38 -4.43
C GLY A 22 -8.02 -5.73 -3.90
N PHE A 23 -8.42 -7.01 -3.94
CA PHE A 23 -9.74 -7.45 -3.50
C PHE A 23 -9.74 -8.26 -2.20
N ALA A 24 -8.71 -9.08 -1.94
CA ALA A 24 -8.68 -9.97 -0.79
C ALA A 24 -8.20 -9.28 0.49
N ILE A 25 -7.33 -8.27 0.36
CA ILE A 25 -6.92 -7.44 1.50
C ILE A 25 -7.82 -6.21 1.54
N THR A 26 -9.08 -6.42 1.79
CA THR A 26 -10.02 -5.33 2.03
C THR A 26 -10.10 -5.07 3.52
N THR A 27 -9.64 -3.91 3.94
CA THR A 27 -10.00 -3.30 5.22
C THR A 27 -11.16 -2.32 5.02
N ASP A 28 -11.92 -2.49 3.93
CA ASP A 28 -13.06 -1.64 3.64
C ASP A 28 -14.10 -1.78 4.76
N ILE A 29 -14.54 -0.65 5.27
CA ILE A 29 -15.57 -0.61 6.30
C ILE A 29 -16.90 -0.93 5.65
N LYS A 30 -17.40 -2.15 5.85
CA LYS A 30 -18.70 -2.60 5.36
C LYS A 30 -19.35 -3.47 6.41
N ASP A 31 -20.66 -3.29 6.58
CA ASP A 31 -21.49 -4.12 7.45
C ASP A 31 -20.95 -4.21 8.90
N VAL A 32 -20.33 -3.12 9.40
CA VAL A 32 -19.78 -3.06 10.76
C VAL A 32 -20.94 -3.07 11.75
N LYS A 33 -21.05 -4.13 12.53
CA LYS A 33 -22.09 -4.27 13.56
C LYS A 33 -21.80 -3.37 14.74
N VAL A 34 -22.73 -2.47 15.04
CA VAL A 34 -22.59 -1.48 16.10
C VAL A 34 -23.62 -1.72 17.21
N ALA A 35 -23.18 -1.63 18.47
CA ALA A 35 -24.04 -1.52 19.61
C ALA A 35 -24.13 -0.06 20.05
N ILE A 36 -25.33 0.45 20.26
CA ILE A 36 -25.57 1.76 20.85
C ILE A 36 -25.75 1.59 22.36
N VAL A 37 -24.98 2.35 23.12
CA VAL A 37 -25.11 2.40 24.59
C VAL A 37 -25.73 3.72 24.97
N THR A 38 -26.95 3.67 25.49
CA THR A 38 -27.66 4.88 25.98
C THR A 38 -28.63 4.52 27.08
N SER A 39 -28.75 5.38 28.05
CA SER A 39 -29.76 5.27 29.12
C SER A 39 -31.13 5.77 28.69
N SER A 40 -31.18 6.68 27.69
CA SER A 40 -32.39 7.20 27.09
C SER A 40 -32.18 7.46 25.62
N MET A 41 -33.09 6.98 24.76
CA MET A 41 -33.07 7.25 23.33
C MET A 41 -33.75 8.56 23.05
N ASP A 42 -33.02 9.66 23.22
CA ASP A 42 -33.53 10.98 22.85
C ASP A 42 -33.55 11.20 21.33
N SER A 43 -34.23 12.23 20.86
CA SER A 43 -34.37 12.53 19.42
C SER A 43 -33.00 12.70 18.73
N ARG A 44 -32.02 13.19 19.47
CA ARG A 44 -30.68 13.44 18.97
C ARG A 44 -29.86 12.18 18.82
N THR A 45 -29.86 11.36 19.85
CA THR A 45 -29.25 10.03 19.78
C THR A 45 -29.84 9.23 18.61
N GLN A 46 -31.18 9.33 18.42
CA GLN A 46 -31.85 8.66 17.31
C GLN A 46 -31.41 9.19 15.94
N GLN A 47 -31.20 10.50 15.78
CA GLN A 47 -30.68 11.08 14.53
C GLN A 47 -29.31 10.57 14.21
N VAL A 48 -28.38 10.57 15.19
CA VAL A 48 -27.02 10.01 14.98
C VAL A 48 -27.06 8.53 14.62
N VAL A 49 -27.92 7.74 15.28
CA VAL A 49 -28.11 6.31 14.98
C VAL A 49 -28.63 6.13 13.55
N ASN A 50 -29.61 6.94 13.13
CA ASN A 50 -30.14 6.88 11.77
C ASN A 50 -29.07 7.26 10.72
N SER A 51 -28.22 8.24 11.00
CA SER A 51 -27.14 8.65 10.11
C SER A 51 -26.04 7.58 9.98
N LEU A 52 -25.74 6.87 11.07
CA LEU A 52 -24.83 5.73 11.05
C LEU A 52 -25.38 4.60 10.18
N ASP A 53 -26.64 4.22 10.39
CA ASP A 53 -27.30 3.14 9.64
C ASP A 53 -27.50 3.51 8.17
N ALA A 54 -27.84 4.77 7.88
CA ALA A 54 -27.98 5.29 6.51
C ALA A 54 -26.64 5.38 5.74
N SER A 55 -25.50 5.32 6.43
CA SER A 55 -24.17 5.38 5.77
C SER A 55 -23.87 4.17 4.91
N GLY A 56 -24.58 3.05 5.09
CA GLY A 56 -24.35 1.78 4.41
C GLY A 56 -23.06 1.05 4.83
N ASN A 57 -22.29 1.60 5.77
CA ASN A 57 -21.05 0.99 6.27
C ASN A 57 -21.22 0.42 7.68
N PHE A 58 -22.19 0.92 8.43
CA PHE A 58 -22.53 0.49 9.78
C PHE A 58 -23.94 -0.07 9.83
N ILE A 59 -24.13 -1.12 10.63
CA ILE A 59 -25.44 -1.73 10.91
C ILE A 59 -25.63 -1.68 12.43
N VAL A 60 -26.60 -0.91 12.88
CA VAL A 60 -26.93 -0.87 14.30
C VAL A 60 -27.75 -2.10 14.67
N THR A 61 -27.12 -3.05 15.37
CA THR A 61 -27.72 -4.36 15.69
C THR A 61 -28.26 -4.44 17.11
N HIS A 62 -27.68 -3.70 18.05
CA HIS A 62 -28.03 -3.78 19.47
C HIS A 62 -28.11 -2.40 20.09
N THR A 63 -29.07 -2.22 21.01
CA THR A 63 -29.13 -1.07 21.90
C THR A 63 -29.12 -1.59 23.33
N VAL A 64 -28.18 -1.13 24.14
CA VAL A 64 -27.95 -1.57 25.52
C VAL A 64 -27.88 -0.39 26.46
N GLY A 65 -28.18 -0.63 27.73
CA GLY A 65 -28.22 0.45 28.75
C GLY A 65 -26.86 0.74 29.37
N THR A 66 -25.90 -0.19 29.29
CA THR A 66 -24.62 -0.07 30.00
C THR A 66 -23.43 -0.41 29.11
N THR A 67 -22.30 0.26 29.39
CA THR A 67 -21.01 -0.06 28.73
C THR A 67 -20.50 -1.47 29.08
N LYS A 68 -20.94 -2.05 30.18
CA LYS A 68 -20.59 -3.41 30.58
C LYS A 68 -21.23 -4.45 29.64
N GLU A 69 -22.51 -4.27 29.31
CA GLU A 69 -23.23 -5.11 28.33
C GLU A 69 -22.61 -4.97 26.94
N ALA A 70 -22.26 -3.75 26.52
CA ALA A 70 -21.60 -3.53 25.25
C ALA A 70 -20.24 -4.23 25.16
N LYS A 71 -19.43 -4.18 26.21
CA LYS A 71 -18.15 -4.91 26.28
C LYS A 71 -18.35 -6.42 26.20
N GLN A 72 -19.43 -6.95 26.78
CA GLN A 72 -19.75 -8.36 26.66
C GLN A 72 -20.14 -8.72 25.22
N LEU A 73 -20.93 -7.91 24.54
CA LEU A 73 -21.27 -8.10 23.12
C LEU A 73 -20.03 -8.08 22.22
N LEU A 74 -19.05 -7.20 22.50
CA LEU A 74 -17.74 -7.16 21.84
C LEU A 74 -16.95 -8.45 22.11
N SER A 75 -16.86 -8.88 23.35
CA SER A 75 -16.17 -10.12 23.75
C SER A 75 -16.81 -11.36 23.11
N ASP A 76 -18.13 -11.37 22.91
CA ASP A 76 -18.88 -12.44 22.27
C ASP A 76 -18.83 -12.38 20.73
N ASN A 77 -18.08 -11.41 20.14
CA ASN A 77 -18.02 -11.14 18.70
C ASN A 77 -19.39 -10.91 18.04
N LYS A 78 -20.39 -10.43 18.79
CA LYS A 78 -21.71 -10.08 18.28
C LYS A 78 -21.75 -8.74 17.60
N VAL A 79 -20.86 -7.82 18.05
CA VAL A 79 -20.66 -6.50 17.47
C VAL A 79 -19.17 -6.21 17.31
N ASN A 80 -18.82 -5.33 16.37
CA ASN A 80 -17.45 -4.92 16.10
C ASN A 80 -17.07 -3.65 16.87
N MET A 81 -18.08 -2.82 17.20
CA MET A 81 -17.90 -1.55 17.90
C MET A 81 -19.13 -1.25 18.74
N ALA A 82 -18.93 -0.46 19.80
CA ALA A 82 -20.00 0.15 20.57
C ALA A 82 -19.79 1.68 20.63
N ILE A 83 -20.89 2.40 20.52
CA ILE A 83 -20.93 3.87 20.64
C ILE A 83 -21.76 4.22 21.85
N ALA A 84 -21.14 4.77 22.87
CA ALA A 84 -21.80 5.14 24.13
C ALA A 84 -22.05 6.64 24.17
N PHE A 85 -23.30 7.01 24.39
CA PHE A 85 -23.75 8.38 24.59
C PHE A 85 -23.86 8.68 26.08
N SER A 86 -23.47 9.89 26.48
CA SER A 86 -23.69 10.36 27.86
C SER A 86 -25.19 10.43 28.17
N PRO A 87 -25.59 10.27 29.47
CA PRO A 87 -26.98 10.46 29.84
C PRO A 87 -27.51 11.85 29.43
N ASP A 88 -28.75 11.90 28.94
CA ASP A 88 -29.38 13.11 28.43
C ASP A 88 -28.54 13.86 27.38
N PHE A 89 -27.94 13.11 26.45
CA PHE A 89 -27.02 13.61 25.43
C PHE A 89 -27.59 14.85 24.68
N GLY A 90 -28.87 14.82 24.31
CA GLY A 90 -29.52 15.91 23.61
C GLY A 90 -29.65 17.19 24.44
N ASN A 91 -29.92 17.07 25.74
CA ASN A 91 -30.16 18.19 26.65
C ASN A 91 -28.85 18.76 27.23
N ASN A 92 -27.83 17.92 27.46
CA ASN A 92 -26.56 18.32 28.07
C ASN A 92 -25.56 18.97 27.11
N ARG A 93 -25.95 19.21 25.88
CA ARG A 93 -25.15 19.83 24.83
C ARG A 93 -24.60 21.21 25.20
N TYR A 94 -25.42 22.04 25.83
CA TYR A 94 -25.06 23.42 26.24
C TYR A 94 -24.22 23.47 27.52
N SER A 95 -24.23 22.42 28.31
CA SER A 95 -23.48 22.35 29.57
C SER A 95 -22.03 21.88 29.39
N GLY A 96 -21.64 21.50 28.17
CA GLY A 96 -20.30 20.91 27.89
C GLY A 96 -20.11 19.51 28.45
N GLN A 97 -21.16 18.84 28.92
CA GLN A 97 -21.14 17.49 29.50
C GLN A 97 -21.60 16.41 28.51
N ALA A 98 -22.06 16.80 27.32
CA ALA A 98 -22.40 15.84 26.28
C ALA A 98 -21.13 15.20 25.71
N GLY A 99 -21.05 13.88 25.78
CA GLY A 99 -19.92 13.12 25.29
C GLY A 99 -20.35 11.88 24.51
N VAL A 100 -19.56 11.51 23.52
CA VAL A 100 -19.70 10.25 22.79
C VAL A 100 -18.40 9.47 22.94
N GLN A 101 -18.49 8.24 23.41
CA GLN A 101 -17.35 7.34 23.59
C GLN A 101 -17.44 6.21 22.57
N PHE A 102 -16.36 5.97 21.83
CA PHE A 102 -16.23 4.85 20.92
C PHE A 102 -15.44 3.73 21.59
N ILE A 103 -15.98 2.51 21.55
CA ILE A 103 -15.38 1.31 22.11
C ILE A 103 -15.34 0.30 20.99
N ALA A 104 -14.15 -0.08 20.52
CA ALA A 104 -13.97 -1.02 19.44
C ALA A 104 -13.10 -2.20 19.86
N ASP A 105 -13.20 -3.29 19.13
CA ASP A 105 -12.27 -4.41 19.27
C ASP A 105 -10.96 -4.08 18.55
N TYR A 106 -9.90 -3.85 19.32
CA TYR A 106 -8.56 -3.54 18.82
C TYR A 106 -7.67 -4.78 18.65
N THR A 107 -8.24 -5.96 18.48
CA THR A 107 -7.48 -7.17 18.10
C THR A 107 -6.75 -6.96 16.77
N ASP A 108 -7.38 -6.26 15.82
CA ASP A 108 -6.73 -5.68 14.63
C ASP A 108 -6.75 -4.15 14.72
N PRO A 109 -5.65 -3.51 15.15
CA PRO A 109 -5.62 -2.06 15.34
C PRO A 109 -5.90 -1.26 14.06
N ASN A 110 -5.48 -1.77 12.88
CA ASN A 110 -5.67 -1.05 11.62
C ASN A 110 -7.15 -0.97 11.22
N ILE A 111 -7.86 -2.06 11.40
CA ILE A 111 -9.30 -2.13 11.09
C ILE A 111 -10.08 -1.30 12.12
N ALA A 112 -9.77 -1.49 13.41
CA ALA A 112 -10.46 -0.78 14.49
C ALA A 112 -10.30 0.74 14.39
N GLU A 113 -9.09 1.24 14.12
CA GLU A 113 -8.83 2.68 13.97
C GLU A 113 -9.59 3.29 12.80
N GLN A 114 -9.65 2.58 11.67
CA GLN A 114 -10.45 3.02 10.52
C GLN A 114 -11.95 3.05 10.83
N GLN A 115 -12.48 2.01 11.47
CA GLN A 115 -13.89 1.95 11.87
C GLN A 115 -14.25 3.09 12.82
N VAL A 116 -13.44 3.31 13.87
CA VAL A 116 -13.64 4.38 14.85
C VAL A 116 -13.55 5.75 14.17
N SER A 117 -12.54 5.99 13.35
CA SER A 117 -12.36 7.27 12.64
C SER A 117 -13.56 7.60 11.76
N TYR A 118 -14.09 6.60 11.04
CA TYR A 118 -15.24 6.81 10.16
C TYR A 118 -16.54 7.02 10.93
N ALA A 119 -16.77 6.26 12.01
CA ALA A 119 -17.89 6.47 12.89
C ALA A 119 -17.85 7.86 13.56
N GLN A 120 -16.67 8.29 14.02
CA GLN A 120 -16.46 9.64 14.57
C GLN A 120 -16.83 10.73 13.56
N GLN A 121 -16.43 10.55 12.29
CA GLN A 121 -16.77 11.52 11.24
C GLN A 121 -18.28 11.65 11.06
N ILE A 122 -19.01 10.53 10.94
CA ILE A 122 -20.47 10.55 10.77
C ILE A 122 -21.14 11.23 11.96
N VAL A 123 -20.72 10.88 13.18
CA VAL A 123 -21.25 11.47 14.41
C VAL A 123 -20.98 12.98 14.45
N MET A 124 -19.76 13.40 14.11
CA MET A 124 -19.41 14.83 14.09
C MET A 124 -20.13 15.60 13.01
N ASP A 125 -20.30 15.05 11.81
CA ASP A 125 -21.07 15.67 10.73
C ASP A 125 -22.52 15.91 11.15
N GLU A 126 -23.16 14.92 11.79
CA GLU A 126 -24.54 15.03 12.25
C GLU A 126 -24.68 16.08 13.37
N LEU A 127 -23.73 16.08 14.32
CA LEU A 127 -23.72 17.06 15.42
C LEU A 127 -23.47 18.48 14.92
N THR A 128 -22.76 18.67 13.82
CA THR A 128 -22.43 19.97 13.25
C THR A 128 -23.54 20.53 12.37
N ARG A 129 -24.31 19.69 11.67
CA ARG A 129 -25.40 20.13 10.77
C ARG A 129 -26.42 21.03 11.41
N GLU A 130 -26.72 20.84 12.69
CA GLU A 130 -27.72 21.67 13.40
C GLU A 130 -27.15 22.92 14.08
N MET A 131 -25.80 23.07 14.13
CA MET A 131 -25.17 24.23 14.79
C MET A 131 -25.15 25.52 13.93
N HIS A 132 -25.90 25.58 12.85
CA HIS A 132 -25.93 26.70 11.90
C HIS A 132 -26.45 28.03 12.46
N GLY A 133 -26.58 28.18 13.78
CA GLY A 133 -27.09 29.41 14.42
C GLY A 133 -26.20 30.07 15.47
N GLU A 134 -25.16 29.43 15.99
CA GLU A 134 -24.34 29.98 17.08
C GLU A 134 -22.86 29.85 16.85
N SER A 135 -22.14 30.96 17.04
CA SER A 135 -20.69 31.16 16.79
C SER A 135 -19.78 30.30 17.68
N ARG A 136 -19.71 29.01 17.43
CA ARG A 136 -18.61 28.17 17.93
C ARG A 136 -17.91 27.51 16.73
N PRO A 137 -16.59 27.39 16.73
CA PRO A 137 -15.88 26.75 15.62
C PRO A 137 -16.36 25.31 15.50
N ALA A 138 -17.20 25.06 14.49
CA ALA A 138 -17.57 23.69 14.11
C ALA A 138 -16.30 23.00 13.61
N VAL A 139 -15.91 21.94 14.28
CA VAL A 139 -14.85 21.06 13.77
C VAL A 139 -15.43 20.29 12.59
N ASN A 140 -15.17 20.78 11.38
CA ASN A 140 -15.54 20.09 10.16
C ASN A 140 -14.40 19.16 9.78
N THR A 141 -14.60 17.86 9.91
CA THR A 141 -13.61 16.83 9.54
C THR A 141 -13.91 16.36 8.13
N GLN A 142 -13.08 16.73 7.17
CA GLN A 142 -13.21 16.29 5.79
C GLN A 142 -12.09 15.31 5.44
N LEU A 143 -12.45 14.08 5.03
CA LEU A 143 -11.50 13.12 4.48
C LEU A 143 -11.13 13.52 3.05
N LEU A 144 -9.89 13.95 2.86
CA LEU A 144 -9.35 14.28 1.55
C LEU A 144 -8.80 13.02 0.88
N TYR A 145 -8.90 12.97 -0.45
CA TYR A 145 -8.30 11.96 -1.34
C TYR A 145 -8.89 10.55 -1.29
N ASN A 146 -9.39 10.08 -0.17
CA ASN A 146 -10.06 8.76 -0.04
C ASN A 146 -11.27 8.84 0.90
N PRO A 147 -12.32 9.61 0.55
CA PRO A 147 -13.48 9.79 1.40
C PRO A 147 -14.28 8.49 1.64
N GLN A 148 -14.14 7.52 0.75
CA GLN A 148 -14.77 6.20 0.85
C GLN A 148 -13.93 5.19 1.64
N MET A 149 -12.78 5.59 2.18
CA MET A 149 -11.82 4.75 2.90
C MET A 149 -11.52 3.40 2.23
N LYS A 150 -11.48 3.38 0.89
CA LYS A 150 -11.18 2.17 0.12
C LYS A 150 -9.73 1.73 0.35
N SER A 151 -9.57 0.50 0.79
CA SER A 151 -8.26 -0.13 1.04
C SER A 151 -7.40 -0.22 -0.21
N ALA A 152 -8.02 -0.39 -1.38
CA ALA A 152 -7.33 -0.43 -2.66
C ALA A 152 -6.43 0.80 -2.91
N TYR A 153 -6.80 1.99 -2.40
CA TYR A 153 -6.01 3.21 -2.54
C TYR A 153 -4.67 3.11 -1.80
N ASN A 154 -4.60 2.35 -0.72
CA ASN A 154 -3.37 2.12 0.03
C ASN A 154 -2.57 0.95 -0.54
N PHE A 155 -3.25 -0.18 -0.84
CA PHE A 155 -2.59 -1.43 -1.22
C PHE A 155 -2.13 -1.45 -2.68
N VAL A 156 -2.83 -0.78 -3.61
CA VAL A 156 -2.47 -0.81 -5.04
C VAL A 156 -1.10 -0.20 -5.32
N PRO A 157 -0.73 1.01 -4.85
CA PRO A 157 0.61 1.54 -5.01
C PRO A 157 1.69 0.67 -4.35
N GLY A 158 1.35 0.05 -3.21
CA GLY A 158 2.25 -0.87 -2.49
C GLY A 158 2.54 -2.15 -3.27
N THR A 159 1.49 -2.84 -3.72
CA THR A 159 1.61 -4.07 -4.52
C THR A 159 2.29 -3.81 -5.86
N MET A 160 2.00 -2.67 -6.50
CA MET A 160 2.66 -2.23 -7.72
C MET A 160 4.17 -2.13 -7.50
N GLY A 161 4.63 -1.46 -6.44
CA GLY A 161 6.05 -1.36 -6.09
C GLY A 161 6.69 -2.71 -5.80
N MET A 162 6.04 -3.54 -4.99
CA MET A 162 6.52 -4.88 -4.65
C MET A 162 6.65 -5.78 -5.89
N LEU A 163 5.61 -5.85 -6.72
CA LEU A 163 5.58 -6.71 -7.91
C LEU A 163 6.61 -6.28 -8.94
N MET A 164 6.71 -4.98 -9.23
CA MET A 164 7.68 -4.45 -10.19
C MET A 164 9.11 -4.76 -9.75
N MET A 165 9.44 -4.57 -8.47
CA MET A 165 10.78 -4.86 -7.95
C MET A 165 11.08 -6.36 -7.99
N LEU A 166 10.15 -7.19 -7.54
CA LEU A 166 10.33 -8.63 -7.52
C LEU A 166 10.55 -9.19 -8.92
N ILE A 167 9.67 -8.86 -9.86
CA ILE A 167 9.70 -9.41 -11.22
C ILE A 167 10.96 -8.96 -11.97
N CYS A 168 11.26 -7.64 -11.93
CA CYS A 168 12.43 -7.09 -12.60
C CYS A 168 13.72 -7.71 -12.07
N ALA A 169 13.89 -7.77 -10.75
CA ALA A 169 15.09 -8.31 -10.14
C ALA A 169 15.20 -9.83 -10.33
N MET A 170 14.11 -10.56 -10.15
CA MET A 170 14.07 -12.02 -10.34
C MET A 170 14.43 -12.39 -11.78
N MET A 171 13.79 -11.77 -12.76
CA MET A 171 14.01 -12.10 -14.17
C MET A 171 15.44 -11.80 -14.60
N THR A 172 15.98 -10.65 -14.20
CA THR A 172 17.34 -10.26 -14.52
C THR A 172 18.36 -11.19 -13.86
N SER A 173 18.18 -11.50 -12.58
CA SER A 173 19.09 -12.37 -11.84
C SER A 173 19.10 -13.79 -12.42
N VAL A 174 17.93 -14.39 -12.63
CA VAL A 174 17.79 -15.75 -13.18
C VAL A 174 18.35 -15.82 -14.60
N SER A 175 18.15 -14.81 -15.43
CA SER A 175 18.68 -14.81 -16.81
C SER A 175 20.19 -14.88 -16.85
N ILE A 176 20.86 -14.12 -15.98
CA ILE A 176 22.32 -14.09 -15.93
C ILE A 176 22.87 -15.37 -15.27
N VAL A 177 22.26 -15.81 -14.18
CA VAL A 177 22.66 -17.02 -13.47
C VAL A 177 22.48 -18.26 -14.33
N ARG A 178 21.47 -18.30 -15.20
CA ARG A 178 21.28 -19.37 -16.18
C ARG A 178 22.47 -19.49 -17.12
N GLU A 179 23.06 -18.39 -17.57
CA GLU A 179 24.28 -18.43 -18.42
C GLU A 179 25.51 -18.96 -17.63
N LYS A 180 25.60 -18.59 -16.33
CA LYS A 180 26.64 -19.13 -15.45
C LYS A 180 26.50 -20.64 -15.26
N GLU A 181 25.27 -21.09 -14.96
CA GLU A 181 24.96 -22.49 -14.67
C GLU A 181 25.20 -23.41 -15.89
N ARG A 182 25.04 -22.88 -17.11
CA ARG A 182 25.27 -23.57 -18.37
C ARG A 182 26.71 -23.48 -18.89
N GLY A 183 27.57 -22.73 -18.19
CA GLY A 183 28.96 -22.50 -18.65
C GLY A 183 29.09 -21.57 -19.85
N THR A 184 27.95 -21.06 -20.39
CA THR A 184 27.97 -20.15 -21.56
C THR A 184 28.48 -18.76 -21.22
N MET A 185 28.54 -18.42 -19.93
CA MET A 185 29.10 -17.14 -19.48
C MET A 185 30.60 -17.03 -19.84
N GLU A 186 31.38 -18.10 -19.73
CA GLU A 186 32.81 -18.11 -20.09
C GLU A 186 33.03 -17.78 -21.57
N VAL A 187 32.19 -18.32 -22.45
CA VAL A 187 32.23 -18.03 -23.90
C VAL A 187 31.93 -16.56 -24.18
N LEU A 188 30.96 -15.98 -23.44
CA LEU A 188 30.64 -14.55 -23.56
C LEU A 188 31.78 -13.64 -23.08
N LEU A 189 32.60 -14.12 -22.14
CA LEU A 189 33.72 -13.39 -21.55
C LEU A 189 34.96 -13.38 -22.40
N VAL A 190 35.20 -14.44 -23.21
CA VAL A 190 36.29 -14.50 -24.20
C VAL A 190 36.01 -13.61 -25.41
N SER A 191 34.75 -13.20 -25.59
CA SER A 191 34.36 -12.26 -26.65
C SER A 191 34.95 -10.86 -26.40
N PRO A 192 35.39 -10.12 -27.45
CA PRO A 192 35.95 -8.75 -27.32
C PRO A 192 34.92 -7.70 -26.92
N VAL A 193 33.74 -8.11 -26.45
CA VAL A 193 32.62 -7.22 -26.05
C VAL A 193 32.82 -6.76 -24.61
N LYS A 194 32.69 -5.46 -24.38
CA LYS A 194 32.76 -4.90 -23.01
C LYS A 194 31.62 -5.47 -22.14
N PRO A 195 31.90 -5.85 -20.87
CA PRO A 195 30.91 -6.43 -19.95
C PRO A 195 29.62 -5.62 -19.83
N LEU A 196 29.72 -4.29 -19.94
CA LEU A 196 28.57 -3.38 -19.91
C LEU A 196 27.55 -3.71 -21.01
N TYR A 197 28.00 -3.98 -22.24
CA TYR A 197 27.07 -4.30 -23.35
C TYR A 197 26.37 -5.62 -23.13
N ILE A 198 27.05 -6.61 -22.53
CA ILE A 198 26.43 -7.89 -22.17
C ILE A 198 25.32 -7.67 -21.13
N MET A 199 25.59 -6.86 -20.10
CA MET A 199 24.60 -6.55 -19.07
C MET A 199 23.39 -5.82 -19.67
N ILE A 200 23.61 -4.81 -20.49
CA ILE A 200 22.54 -4.04 -21.15
C ILE A 200 21.73 -4.97 -22.07
N ALA A 201 22.37 -5.76 -22.92
CA ALA A 201 21.71 -6.69 -23.81
C ALA A 201 20.80 -7.69 -23.08
N LYS A 202 21.21 -8.13 -21.88
CA LYS A 202 20.41 -9.01 -21.03
C LYS A 202 19.30 -8.26 -20.27
N ALA A 203 19.51 -7.00 -19.93
CA ALA A 203 18.51 -6.20 -19.19
C ALA A 203 17.41 -5.64 -20.11
N VAL A 204 17.71 -5.27 -21.35
CA VAL A 204 16.76 -4.64 -22.28
C VAL A 204 15.47 -5.46 -22.50
N PRO A 205 15.50 -6.77 -22.78
CA PRO A 205 14.28 -7.56 -22.93
C PRO A 205 13.37 -7.51 -21.70
N TYR A 206 13.98 -7.54 -20.50
CA TYR A 206 13.23 -7.49 -19.24
C TYR A 206 12.72 -6.08 -18.92
N PHE A 207 13.44 -5.06 -19.34
CA PHE A 207 12.97 -3.67 -19.28
C PHE A 207 11.70 -3.50 -20.11
N VAL A 208 11.69 -3.97 -21.37
CA VAL A 208 10.50 -3.90 -22.22
C VAL A 208 9.33 -4.70 -21.64
N LEU A 209 9.60 -5.91 -21.16
CA LEU A 209 8.61 -6.74 -20.46
C LEU A 209 8.02 -6.03 -19.25
N SER A 210 8.85 -5.38 -18.44
CA SER A 210 8.42 -4.65 -17.25
C SER A 210 7.54 -3.45 -17.58
N ILE A 211 7.78 -2.78 -18.70
CA ILE A 211 6.89 -1.71 -19.20
C ILE A 211 5.51 -2.27 -19.55
N MET A 212 5.45 -3.43 -20.20
CA MET A 212 4.16 -4.05 -20.53
C MET A 212 3.40 -4.47 -19.26
N ILE A 213 4.10 -5.01 -18.24
CA ILE A 213 3.53 -5.35 -16.94
C ILE A 213 3.04 -4.08 -16.22
N LEU A 214 3.83 -3.01 -16.25
CA LEU A 214 3.45 -1.70 -15.68
C LEU A 214 2.14 -1.20 -16.29
N ILE A 215 2.03 -1.23 -17.62
CA ILE A 215 0.80 -0.82 -18.31
C ILE A 215 -0.37 -1.69 -17.87
N SER A 216 -0.19 -3.00 -17.80
CA SER A 216 -1.24 -3.93 -17.37
C SER A 216 -1.69 -3.64 -15.93
N ILE A 217 -0.75 -3.39 -15.01
CA ILE A 217 -1.04 -3.05 -13.61
C ILE A 217 -1.81 -1.73 -13.53
N LEU A 218 -1.41 -0.69 -14.27
CA LEU A 218 -2.10 0.60 -14.28
C LEU A 218 -3.53 0.50 -14.86
N LEU A 219 -3.73 -0.32 -15.90
CA LEU A 219 -5.05 -0.58 -16.45
C LEU A 219 -5.95 -1.30 -15.44
N ILE A 220 -5.45 -2.35 -14.78
CA ILE A 220 -6.19 -3.07 -13.74
C ILE A 220 -6.51 -2.14 -12.56
N SER A 221 -5.52 -1.35 -12.11
CA SER A 221 -5.71 -0.38 -11.04
C SER A 221 -6.88 0.58 -11.34
N LYS A 222 -6.92 1.14 -12.54
CA LYS A 222 -7.93 2.12 -12.93
C LYS A 222 -9.29 1.50 -13.22
N PHE A 223 -9.34 0.44 -14.04
CA PHE A 223 -10.60 -0.08 -14.58
C PHE A 223 -11.23 -1.20 -13.73
N VAL A 224 -10.43 -1.97 -13.00
CA VAL A 224 -10.92 -3.09 -12.19
C VAL A 224 -11.03 -2.71 -10.72
N LEU A 225 -9.98 -2.07 -10.17
CA LEU A 225 -9.92 -1.71 -8.75
C LEU A 225 -10.44 -0.29 -8.47
N ALA A 226 -10.81 0.46 -9.52
CA ALA A 226 -11.33 1.83 -9.41
C ALA A 226 -10.42 2.77 -8.57
N VAL A 227 -9.11 2.56 -8.61
CA VAL A 227 -8.14 3.46 -7.99
C VAL A 227 -7.90 4.65 -8.91
N PRO A 228 -8.04 5.89 -8.42
CA PRO A 228 -7.86 7.07 -9.26
C PRO A 228 -6.41 7.20 -9.73
N ILE A 229 -6.25 7.72 -10.94
CA ILE A 229 -4.98 8.22 -11.45
C ILE A 229 -5.17 9.74 -11.57
N ALA A 230 -5.10 10.42 -10.41
CA ALA A 230 -5.40 11.84 -10.31
C ALA A 230 -4.27 12.73 -10.86
N GLY A 231 -3.02 12.26 -10.79
CA GLY A 231 -1.85 13.03 -11.22
C GLY A 231 -1.46 12.83 -12.69
N ASN A 232 -0.36 13.46 -13.06
CA ASN A 232 0.17 13.40 -14.43
C ASN A 232 0.67 11.99 -14.76
N VAL A 233 0.04 11.34 -15.75
CA VAL A 233 0.37 9.98 -16.19
C VAL A 233 1.82 9.87 -16.66
N ALA A 234 2.35 10.88 -17.36
CA ALA A 234 3.74 10.87 -17.83
C ALA A 234 4.73 10.84 -16.65
N LEU A 235 4.41 11.56 -15.56
CA LEU A 235 5.22 11.54 -14.36
C LEU A 235 5.17 10.18 -13.63
N ILE A 236 3.99 9.57 -13.55
CA ILE A 236 3.81 8.21 -13.02
C ILE A 236 4.65 7.21 -13.80
N PHE A 237 4.61 7.28 -15.14
CA PHE A 237 5.44 6.46 -15.99
C PHE A 237 6.94 6.74 -15.77
N GLY A 238 7.36 7.99 -15.70
CA GLY A 238 8.76 8.38 -15.49
C GLY A 238 9.33 7.82 -14.20
N VAL A 239 8.61 7.98 -13.09
CA VAL A 239 8.99 7.41 -11.78
C VAL A 239 9.04 5.88 -11.83
N SER A 240 8.07 5.26 -12.49
CA SER A 240 8.03 3.80 -12.63
C SER A 240 9.16 3.27 -13.51
N LEU A 241 9.54 3.95 -14.58
CA LEU A 241 10.69 3.58 -15.41
C LEU A 241 12.00 3.67 -14.63
N LEU A 242 12.19 4.72 -13.85
CA LEU A 242 13.33 4.86 -12.96
C LEU A 242 13.39 3.71 -11.95
N TYR A 243 12.25 3.35 -11.39
CA TYR A 243 12.15 2.24 -10.43
C TYR A 243 12.40 0.87 -11.08
N ILE A 244 11.94 0.66 -12.32
CA ILE A 244 12.26 -0.53 -13.11
C ILE A 244 13.77 -0.64 -13.32
N LEU A 245 14.44 0.44 -13.74
CA LEU A 245 15.90 0.45 -13.91
C LEU A 245 16.65 0.10 -12.63
N LEU A 246 16.22 0.67 -11.51
CA LEU A 246 16.75 0.35 -10.19
C LEU A 246 16.55 -1.14 -9.85
N SER A 247 15.37 -1.68 -10.10
CA SER A 247 15.03 -3.07 -9.81
C SER A 247 15.81 -4.06 -10.68
N LEU A 248 16.04 -3.72 -11.95
CA LEU A 248 16.93 -4.48 -12.83
C LEU A 248 18.37 -4.47 -12.29
N ALA A 249 18.87 -3.33 -11.80
CA ALA A 249 20.19 -3.23 -11.19
C ALA A 249 20.32 -4.09 -9.93
N LEU A 250 19.27 -4.19 -9.10
CA LEU A 250 19.22 -5.13 -7.98
C LEU A 250 19.32 -6.58 -8.45
N GLY A 251 18.62 -6.94 -9.53
CA GLY A 251 18.72 -8.26 -10.14
C GLY A 251 20.12 -8.58 -10.63
N LEU A 252 20.81 -7.59 -11.22
CA LEU A 252 22.21 -7.73 -11.60
C LEU A 252 23.11 -8.02 -10.39
N LEU A 253 22.92 -7.32 -9.27
CA LEU A 253 23.66 -7.54 -8.03
C LEU A 253 23.41 -8.95 -7.45
N ILE A 254 22.16 -9.39 -7.41
CA ILE A 254 21.80 -10.74 -6.96
C ILE A 254 22.50 -11.78 -7.85
N SER A 255 22.55 -11.55 -9.16
CA SER A 255 23.22 -12.47 -10.10
C SER A 255 24.72 -12.61 -9.87
N VAL A 256 25.38 -11.60 -9.28
CA VAL A 256 26.79 -11.67 -8.92
C VAL A 256 27.03 -12.67 -7.79
N VAL A 257 26.11 -12.72 -6.81
CA VAL A 257 26.24 -13.58 -5.62
C VAL A 257 25.72 -14.99 -5.89
N ALA A 258 24.61 -15.12 -6.60
CA ALA A 258 23.95 -16.39 -6.89
C ALA A 258 24.74 -17.20 -7.94
N ASN A 259 24.89 -18.50 -7.67
CA ASN A 259 25.53 -19.43 -8.58
C ASN A 259 24.54 -20.36 -9.30
N THR A 260 23.35 -20.56 -8.77
CA THR A 260 22.28 -21.36 -9.38
C THR A 260 20.99 -20.56 -9.52
N GLN A 261 20.16 -20.92 -10.51
CA GLN A 261 18.86 -20.26 -10.73
C GLN A 261 17.97 -20.34 -9.50
N VAL A 262 17.99 -21.45 -8.79
CA VAL A 262 17.21 -21.65 -7.55
C VAL A 262 17.65 -20.66 -6.48
N VAL A 263 18.95 -20.49 -6.26
CA VAL A 263 19.49 -19.51 -5.32
C VAL A 263 19.10 -18.07 -5.72
N ALA A 264 19.17 -17.75 -7.02
CA ALA A 264 18.75 -16.44 -7.52
C ALA A 264 17.27 -16.16 -7.27
N LEU A 265 16.40 -17.16 -7.48
CA LEU A 265 14.97 -17.08 -7.20
C LEU A 265 14.69 -16.86 -5.71
N LEU A 266 15.30 -17.68 -4.85
CA LEU A 266 15.12 -17.58 -3.40
C LEU A 266 15.63 -16.24 -2.85
N MET A 267 16.82 -15.80 -3.30
CA MET A 267 17.37 -14.51 -2.89
C MET A 267 16.46 -13.35 -3.36
N SER A 268 16.02 -13.36 -4.62
CA SER A 268 15.12 -12.32 -5.12
C SER A 268 13.78 -12.32 -4.36
N GLY A 269 13.20 -13.50 -4.11
CA GLY A 269 11.94 -13.61 -3.37
C GLY A 269 12.10 -13.16 -1.92
N MET A 270 13.02 -13.76 -1.16
CA MET A 270 13.12 -13.51 0.28
C MET A 270 13.70 -12.13 0.60
N LEU A 271 14.78 -11.70 -0.10
CA LEU A 271 15.44 -10.43 0.20
C LEU A 271 14.69 -9.20 -0.32
N LEU A 272 13.85 -9.36 -1.33
CA LEU A 272 13.11 -8.22 -1.89
C LEU A 272 11.65 -8.21 -1.48
N MET A 273 10.94 -9.34 -1.50
CA MET A 273 9.52 -9.39 -1.21
C MET A 273 9.23 -9.07 0.26
N MET A 274 9.90 -9.76 1.21
CA MET A 274 9.61 -9.61 2.62
C MET A 274 9.89 -8.19 3.15
N PRO A 275 11.05 -7.56 2.89
CA PRO A 275 11.27 -6.19 3.29
C PRO A 275 10.36 -5.19 2.56
N SER A 276 10.05 -5.43 1.28
CA SER A 276 9.15 -4.55 0.53
C SER A 276 7.73 -4.56 1.05
N THR A 277 7.21 -5.71 1.50
CA THR A 277 5.87 -5.79 2.09
C THR A 277 5.81 -5.14 3.46
N MET A 278 6.80 -5.37 4.33
CA MET A 278 6.77 -4.94 5.72
C MET A 278 7.25 -3.50 5.93
N LEU A 279 8.27 -3.06 5.17
CA LEU A 279 8.97 -1.79 5.43
C LEU A 279 8.76 -0.72 4.35
N SER A 280 7.89 -0.96 3.36
CA SER A 280 7.61 0.04 2.31
C SER A 280 6.52 1.05 2.68
N GLY A 281 5.79 0.85 3.78
CA GLY A 281 4.60 1.63 4.10
C GLY A 281 3.33 1.12 3.38
N MET A 282 3.36 -0.14 2.89
CA MET A 282 2.20 -0.78 2.29
C MET A 282 1.26 -1.34 3.37
N ILE A 283 1.78 -2.15 4.29
CA ILE A 283 1.01 -2.77 5.38
C ILE A 283 1.04 -1.88 6.62
N TYR A 284 2.24 -1.47 7.04
CA TYR A 284 2.43 -0.66 8.23
C TYR A 284 2.82 0.77 7.85
N PRO A 285 2.12 1.82 8.34
CA PRO A 285 2.52 3.21 8.16
C PRO A 285 3.94 3.43 8.69
N ILE A 286 4.75 4.15 7.91
CA ILE A 286 6.18 4.39 8.27
C ILE A 286 6.29 5.23 9.55
N GLU A 287 5.32 6.11 9.76
CA GLU A 287 5.22 7.00 10.92
C GLU A 287 5.06 6.21 12.23
N SER A 288 4.36 5.09 12.17
CA SER A 288 4.10 4.20 13.32
C SER A 288 5.27 3.26 13.63
N MET A 289 6.30 3.21 12.78
CA MET A 289 7.45 2.32 12.97
C MET A 289 8.41 2.86 14.04
N PRO A 290 8.97 1.99 14.91
CA PRO A 290 10.11 2.34 15.77
C PRO A 290 11.28 2.93 14.96
N ALA A 291 12.08 3.81 15.57
CA ALA A 291 13.15 4.55 14.91
C ALA A 291 14.11 3.64 14.11
N ILE A 292 14.50 2.49 14.68
CA ILE A 292 15.40 1.52 14.03
C ILE A 292 14.80 1.00 12.72
N LEU A 293 13.54 0.56 12.74
CA LEU A 293 12.85 0.05 11.54
C LEU A 293 12.63 1.15 10.50
N ARG A 294 12.40 2.40 10.94
CA ARG A 294 12.27 3.57 10.07
C ARG A 294 13.57 3.88 9.32
N TYR A 295 14.74 3.74 9.96
CA TYR A 295 16.03 3.87 9.28
C TYR A 295 16.30 2.71 8.32
N LEU A 296 16.02 1.47 8.72
CA LEU A 296 16.15 0.30 7.84
C LEU A 296 15.24 0.43 6.62
N SER A 297 14.01 0.88 6.80
CA SER A 297 13.07 1.08 5.70
C SER A 297 13.57 2.11 4.66
N ALA A 298 14.39 3.09 5.09
CA ALA A 298 14.94 4.09 4.18
C ALA A 298 15.93 3.51 3.14
N ILE A 299 16.52 2.34 3.43
CA ILE A 299 17.42 1.62 2.51
C ILE A 299 16.63 0.87 1.43
N ILE A 300 15.33 0.64 1.65
CA ILE A 300 14.49 -0.16 0.75
C ILE A 300 13.89 0.74 -0.34
N PRO A 301 14.20 0.49 -1.62
CA PRO A 301 13.70 1.31 -2.71
C PRO A 301 12.18 1.36 -2.82
N ALA A 302 11.51 0.24 -2.49
CA ALA A 302 10.06 0.15 -2.54
C ALA A 302 9.35 1.21 -1.67
N ARG A 303 9.93 1.57 -0.52
CA ARG A 303 9.41 2.66 0.33
C ARG A 303 9.22 3.96 -0.43
N TRP A 304 10.26 4.37 -1.15
CA TRP A 304 10.28 5.65 -1.86
C TRP A 304 9.35 5.63 -3.08
N TYR A 305 9.31 4.49 -3.77
CA TYR A 305 8.40 4.29 -4.89
C TYR A 305 6.93 4.30 -4.44
N VAL A 306 6.59 3.56 -3.39
CA VAL A 306 5.23 3.52 -2.83
C VAL A 306 4.78 4.89 -2.35
N SER A 307 5.66 5.65 -1.66
CA SER A 307 5.40 7.04 -1.26
C SER A 307 5.12 7.93 -2.46
N ALA A 308 5.96 7.87 -3.50
CA ALA A 308 5.77 8.63 -4.72
C ALA A 308 4.47 8.27 -5.43
N MET A 309 4.16 6.97 -5.57
CA MET A 309 2.94 6.51 -6.22
C MET A 309 1.67 6.91 -5.48
N LYS A 310 1.65 6.82 -4.13
CA LYS A 310 0.53 7.33 -3.33
C LYS A 310 0.28 8.81 -3.58
N LYS A 311 1.34 9.62 -3.58
CA LYS A 311 1.25 11.06 -3.85
C LYS A 311 0.74 11.36 -5.26
N LEU A 312 1.30 10.68 -6.26
CA LEU A 312 0.96 10.92 -7.67
C LEU A 312 -0.41 10.37 -8.05
N MET A 313 -0.71 9.10 -7.71
CA MET A 313 -1.95 8.47 -8.15
C MET A 313 -3.16 8.96 -7.37
N ILE A 314 -3.04 9.13 -6.05
CA ILE A 314 -4.18 9.39 -5.17
C ILE A 314 -4.32 10.88 -4.89
N MET A 315 -3.23 11.55 -4.50
CA MET A 315 -3.27 12.98 -4.17
C MET A 315 -3.19 13.89 -5.40
N GLY A 316 -2.75 13.37 -6.57
CA GLY A 316 -2.67 14.13 -7.80
C GLY A 316 -1.66 15.29 -7.77
N VAL A 317 -0.60 15.16 -6.97
CA VAL A 317 0.39 16.24 -6.77
C VAL A 317 1.36 16.37 -7.93
N ASP A 318 1.95 17.56 -8.05
CA ASP A 318 2.99 17.88 -9.03
C ASP A 318 4.37 17.31 -8.65
N VAL A 319 5.30 17.35 -9.61
CA VAL A 319 6.67 16.87 -9.49
C VAL A 319 7.41 17.47 -8.27
N GLN A 320 7.09 18.71 -7.92
CA GLN A 320 7.72 19.40 -6.79
C GLN A 320 7.51 18.71 -5.45
N MET A 321 6.37 18.02 -5.29
CA MET A 321 6.06 17.32 -4.03
C MET A 321 6.64 15.90 -3.96
N VAL A 322 7.19 15.39 -5.05
CA VAL A 322 7.82 14.06 -5.13
C VAL A 322 9.32 14.13 -5.44
N TYR A 323 9.91 15.35 -5.46
CA TYR A 323 11.33 15.51 -5.79
C TYR A 323 12.27 14.74 -4.85
N LYS A 324 11.91 14.63 -3.57
CA LYS A 324 12.68 13.88 -2.57
C LYS A 324 12.73 12.40 -2.90
N GLU A 325 11.58 11.81 -3.19
CA GLU A 325 11.47 10.40 -3.58
C GLU A 325 12.23 10.12 -4.87
N LEU A 326 12.10 11.01 -5.87
CA LEU A 326 12.83 10.93 -7.13
C LEU A 326 14.34 11.02 -6.93
N ALA A 327 14.81 11.98 -6.13
CA ALA A 327 16.23 12.15 -5.84
C ALA A 327 16.84 10.92 -5.17
N VAL A 328 16.13 10.35 -4.17
CA VAL A 328 16.58 9.14 -3.48
C VAL A 328 16.57 7.93 -4.42
N LEU A 329 15.51 7.72 -5.19
CA LEU A 329 15.44 6.61 -6.16
C LEU A 329 16.55 6.72 -7.23
N THR A 330 16.82 7.95 -7.71
CA THR A 330 17.90 8.20 -8.68
C THR A 330 19.27 7.91 -8.05
N ALA A 331 19.53 8.41 -6.85
CA ALA A 331 20.78 8.13 -6.15
C ALA A 331 20.97 6.63 -5.91
N MET A 332 19.93 5.93 -5.45
CA MET A 332 19.96 4.47 -5.28
C MET A 332 20.22 3.75 -6.61
N ALA A 333 19.56 4.15 -7.70
CA ALA A 333 19.77 3.54 -9.01
C ALA A 333 21.21 3.70 -9.49
N VAL A 334 21.78 4.90 -9.38
CA VAL A 334 23.17 5.19 -9.76
C VAL A 334 24.15 4.35 -8.92
N VAL A 335 23.96 4.31 -7.60
CA VAL A 335 24.83 3.54 -6.69
C VAL A 335 24.75 2.05 -7.02
N LEU A 336 23.54 1.50 -7.17
CA LEU A 336 23.35 0.07 -7.44
C LEU A 336 23.93 -0.32 -8.81
N LEU A 337 23.73 0.51 -9.84
CA LEU A 337 24.33 0.29 -11.16
C LEU A 337 25.85 0.35 -11.10
N ALA A 338 26.43 1.34 -10.42
CA ALA A 338 27.88 1.48 -10.27
C ALA A 338 28.48 0.26 -9.54
N VAL A 339 27.85 -0.20 -8.46
CA VAL A 339 28.28 -1.37 -7.70
C VAL A 339 28.13 -2.64 -8.55
N ALA A 340 27.01 -2.79 -9.28
CA ALA A 340 26.79 -3.93 -10.17
C ALA A 340 27.88 -4.02 -11.25
N LEU A 341 28.19 -2.90 -11.91
CA LEU A 341 29.23 -2.81 -12.94
C LEU A 341 30.61 -3.13 -12.37
N LYS A 342 30.98 -2.57 -11.21
CA LYS A 342 32.26 -2.83 -10.57
C LYS A 342 32.44 -4.29 -10.18
N LYS A 343 31.44 -4.89 -9.53
CA LYS A 343 31.51 -6.30 -9.10
C LYS A 343 31.47 -7.27 -10.27
N PHE A 344 30.74 -6.94 -11.33
CA PHE A 344 30.72 -7.74 -12.54
C PHE A 344 32.11 -7.75 -13.22
N LYS A 345 32.80 -6.59 -13.28
CA LYS A 345 34.14 -6.48 -13.83
C LYS A 345 35.20 -7.26 -13.04
N ILE A 346 35.17 -7.22 -11.70
CA ILE A 346 36.15 -7.89 -10.82
C ILE A 346 36.05 -9.42 -10.92
N ARG A 347 34.88 -9.96 -11.20
CA ARG A 347 34.69 -11.42 -11.32
C ARG A 347 35.12 -11.97 -12.70
N LEU A 348 35.54 -11.09 -13.59
CA LEU A 348 35.98 -11.36 -14.97
C LEU A 348 37.53 -11.28 -15.11
N SER A 349 38.21 -10.73 -14.12
CA SER A 349 39.65 -10.68 -13.96
C SER A 349 40.11 -11.74 -12.97
#